data_0516ef7cd9a056fffe5ae1e017883158
#
_entry.id   0516ef7cd9a056fffe5ae1e017883158
#
_cell.length_a   1.000
_cell.length_b   1.000
_cell.length_c   1.000
_cell.angle_alpha   90.00
_cell.angle_beta   90.00
_cell.angle_gamma   90.00
#
_symmetry.space_group_name_H-M   'P 1'
#
loop_
_entity.id
_entity.type
_entity.pdbx_description
1 polymer ?
#
loop_
_entity_poly.entity_id
_entity_poly.type
_entity_poly.pdbx_seq_one_letter_code
_entity_poly.pdbx_strand_id
1 'polypeptide(L)'
;YSDRKFADLLYQWHCDAFTEYSKVSDAGAFVKNNIYDFVNASEKTVIVVDCENSDPYKLCATLRNLDREIMQKITTILLFDDIHTVTAWRILESYTDIPVEHIMTERIKQNKSLVDIKLTARACQEHYQNHVDSFVIVSSDSDYWGLISSLPDADFLVMIEHEKCGPDMKAALADAGIFYCYLDDFYSGNSEDIKKKALFQEMYRWIDSTVHLNVNDMFDAALRNTRIEMSPSERKQFFERHIKHMTLQVDESGNVRLELKRG
;
A
#
# COMPACT_ATOMS: atom_id res chain seq x y z
N TYR A 1 -8.46 2.76 -37.34
CA TYR A 1 -8.31 2.92 -35.86
C TYR A 1 -9.42 2.11 -35.22
N SER A 2 -9.07 1.23 -34.26
CA SER A 2 -10.10 0.51 -33.51
C SER A 2 -10.82 1.50 -32.61
N ASP A 3 -12.12 1.32 -32.37
CA ASP A 3 -12.93 2.16 -31.46
C ASP A 3 -12.30 2.28 -30.08
N ARG A 4 -11.59 1.24 -29.62
CA ARG A 4 -10.83 1.21 -28.37
C ARG A 4 -9.70 2.25 -28.37
N LYS A 5 -8.87 2.34 -29.43
CA LYS A 5 -7.79 3.34 -29.51
C LYS A 5 -8.32 4.78 -29.50
N PHE A 6 -9.46 5.01 -30.12
CA PHE A 6 -10.10 6.32 -30.14
C PHE A 6 -10.64 6.69 -28.73
N ALA A 7 -11.27 5.76 -28.05
CA ALA A 7 -11.75 5.95 -26.69
C ALA A 7 -10.58 6.25 -25.71
N ASP A 8 -9.45 5.53 -25.84
CA ASP A 8 -8.26 5.74 -25.03
C ASP A 8 -7.63 7.11 -25.28
N LEU A 9 -7.55 7.54 -26.54
CA LEU A 9 -7.07 8.89 -26.91
C LEU A 9 -7.98 9.99 -26.37
N LEU A 10 -9.30 9.82 -26.45
CA LEU A 10 -10.26 10.76 -25.88
C LEU A 10 -10.15 10.83 -24.36
N TYR A 11 -9.94 9.70 -23.71
CA TYR A 11 -9.74 9.65 -22.28
C TYR A 11 -8.46 10.38 -21.84
N GLN A 12 -7.35 10.12 -22.51
CA GLN A 12 -6.08 10.78 -22.22
C GLN A 12 -6.20 12.30 -22.44
N TRP A 13 -6.81 12.71 -23.56
CA TRP A 13 -7.08 14.12 -23.82
C TRP A 13 -7.98 14.74 -22.76
N HIS A 14 -9.00 14.03 -22.32
CA HIS A 14 -9.92 14.47 -21.27
C HIS A 14 -9.17 14.64 -19.93
N CYS A 15 -8.35 13.65 -19.52
CA CYS A 15 -7.55 13.74 -18.30
C CYS A 15 -6.57 14.92 -18.35
N ASP A 16 -5.84 15.10 -19.44
CA ASP A 16 -4.83 16.16 -19.56
C ASP A 16 -5.47 17.58 -19.66
N ALA A 17 -6.65 17.69 -20.27
CA ALA A 17 -7.34 18.97 -20.42
C ALA A 17 -8.13 19.41 -19.19
N PHE A 18 -8.60 18.48 -18.36
CA PHE A 18 -9.49 18.78 -17.22
C PHE A 18 -8.84 18.63 -15.84
N THR A 19 -7.60 18.17 -15.76
CA THR A 19 -6.89 18.03 -14.47
C THR A 19 -6.68 19.36 -13.74
N GLU A 20 -6.62 20.48 -14.43
CA GLU A 20 -6.57 21.80 -13.78
C GLU A 20 -7.90 22.19 -13.08
N TYR A 21 -9.01 21.58 -13.47
CA TYR A 21 -10.34 21.85 -12.90
C TYR A 21 -10.80 20.82 -11.88
N SER A 22 -10.13 19.69 -11.79
CA SER A 22 -10.58 18.59 -10.93
C SER A 22 -9.99 18.66 -9.51
N LYS A 23 -10.50 19.58 -8.71
CA LYS A 23 -10.66 19.31 -7.27
C LYS A 23 -11.82 18.31 -7.05
N VAL A 24 -12.04 17.40 -8.00
CA VAL A 24 -13.08 16.38 -7.91
C VAL A 24 -12.52 15.22 -7.10
N SER A 25 -13.25 14.86 -6.08
CA SER A 25 -12.85 13.97 -5.00
C SER A 25 -12.80 12.47 -5.37
N ASP A 26 -13.03 12.07 -6.61
CA ASP A 26 -13.05 10.67 -7.05
C ASP A 26 -12.70 10.53 -8.54
N ALA A 27 -11.94 9.47 -8.87
CA ALA A 27 -11.74 9.07 -10.26
C ALA A 27 -13.07 8.84 -10.97
N GLY A 28 -13.24 9.45 -12.13
CA GLY A 28 -14.46 9.37 -12.89
C GLY A 28 -14.85 7.92 -13.23
N ALA A 29 -16.15 7.69 -13.44
CA ALA A 29 -16.67 6.37 -13.81
C ALA A 29 -15.98 5.77 -15.04
N PHE A 30 -15.56 6.63 -15.98
CA PHE A 30 -14.84 6.20 -17.17
C PHE A 30 -13.50 5.55 -16.85
N VAL A 31 -12.70 6.14 -15.94
CA VAL A 31 -11.41 5.57 -15.50
C VAL A 31 -11.62 4.22 -14.84
N LYS A 32 -12.58 4.15 -13.92
CA LYS A 32 -12.89 2.91 -13.21
C LYS A 32 -13.35 1.82 -14.18
N ASN A 33 -14.23 2.15 -15.13
CA ASN A 33 -14.71 1.18 -16.11
C ASN A 33 -13.56 0.65 -17.00
N ASN A 34 -12.62 1.48 -17.42
CA ASN A 34 -11.47 0.99 -18.20
C ASN A 34 -10.60 0.01 -17.38
N ILE A 35 -10.39 0.28 -16.09
CA ILE A 35 -9.69 -0.66 -15.20
C ILE A 35 -10.48 -1.97 -15.07
N TYR A 36 -11.80 -1.89 -14.91
CA TYR A 36 -12.65 -3.06 -14.77
C TYR A 36 -12.71 -3.88 -16.06
N ASP A 37 -12.81 -3.23 -17.22
CA ASP A 37 -12.80 -3.88 -18.52
C ASP A 37 -11.46 -4.58 -18.77
N PHE A 38 -10.34 -3.94 -18.40
CA PHE A 38 -9.01 -4.54 -18.47
C PHE A 38 -8.91 -5.81 -17.63
N VAL A 39 -9.30 -5.74 -16.35
CA VAL A 39 -9.26 -6.91 -15.43
C VAL A 39 -10.23 -8.00 -15.86
N ASN A 40 -11.42 -7.62 -16.39
CA ASN A 40 -12.42 -8.60 -16.82
C ASN A 40 -12.06 -9.30 -18.15
N ALA A 41 -11.30 -8.63 -19.01
CA ALA A 41 -10.85 -9.21 -20.29
C ALA A 41 -9.69 -10.20 -20.13
N SER A 42 -9.00 -10.15 -18.99
CA SER A 42 -7.81 -10.95 -18.69
C SER A 42 -8.18 -12.32 -18.11
N GLU A 43 -7.37 -13.34 -18.43
CA GLU A 43 -7.44 -14.63 -17.74
C GLU A 43 -6.73 -14.56 -16.39
N LYS A 44 -5.57 -13.88 -16.35
CA LYS A 44 -4.75 -13.76 -15.16
C LYS A 44 -4.01 -12.43 -15.09
N THR A 45 -4.43 -11.58 -14.18
CA THR A 45 -3.84 -10.24 -13.95
C THR A 45 -2.97 -10.22 -12.70
N VAL A 46 -1.81 -9.54 -12.80
CA VAL A 46 -0.90 -9.25 -11.69
C VAL A 46 -0.65 -7.74 -11.64
N ILE A 47 -0.64 -7.17 -10.43
CA ILE A 47 -0.16 -5.79 -10.21
C ILE A 47 1.33 -5.85 -9.85
N VAL A 48 2.15 -5.10 -10.56
CA VAL A 48 3.58 -4.91 -10.27
C VAL A 48 3.83 -3.48 -9.85
N VAL A 49 4.44 -3.30 -8.69
CA VAL A 49 4.63 -2.00 -8.06
C VAL A 49 6.11 -1.71 -7.88
N ASP A 50 6.55 -0.60 -8.44
CA ASP A 50 7.84 -0.01 -8.14
C ASP A 50 7.71 0.86 -6.89
N CYS A 51 8.14 0.34 -5.75
CA CYS A 51 7.98 0.99 -4.47
C CYS A 51 8.83 2.24 -4.27
N GLU A 52 9.96 2.35 -4.99
CA GLU A 52 10.82 3.53 -4.91
C GLU A 52 10.20 4.74 -5.62
N ASN A 53 9.47 4.50 -6.71
CA ASN A 53 8.91 5.54 -7.57
C ASN A 53 7.40 5.73 -7.43
N SER A 54 6.77 5.06 -6.46
CA SER A 54 5.32 5.13 -6.22
C SER A 54 4.99 5.51 -4.77
N ASP A 55 3.79 6.05 -4.58
CA ASP A 55 3.26 6.44 -3.26
C ASP A 55 2.29 5.37 -2.73
N PRO A 56 2.61 4.70 -1.59
CA PRO A 56 1.76 3.66 -1.03
C PRO A 56 0.37 4.17 -0.65
N TYR A 57 0.25 5.42 -0.22
CA TYR A 57 -1.03 5.98 0.21
C TYR A 57 -1.96 6.25 -0.97
N LYS A 58 -1.40 6.67 -2.11
CA LYS A 58 -2.15 6.84 -3.36
C LYS A 58 -2.64 5.50 -3.89
N LEU A 59 -1.80 4.45 -3.86
CA LEU A 59 -2.22 3.11 -4.26
C LEU A 59 -3.29 2.54 -3.31
N CYS A 60 -3.15 2.72 -2.00
CA CYS A 60 -4.19 2.34 -1.04
C CYS A 60 -5.53 3.04 -1.33
N ALA A 61 -5.50 4.34 -1.65
CA ALA A 61 -6.69 5.08 -2.02
C ALA A 61 -7.32 4.55 -3.31
N THR A 62 -6.49 4.25 -4.31
CA THR A 62 -6.93 3.65 -5.58
C THR A 62 -7.65 2.32 -5.35
N LEU A 63 -7.01 1.37 -4.68
CA LEU A 63 -7.58 0.05 -4.41
C LEU A 63 -8.86 0.12 -3.58
N ARG A 64 -8.95 1.06 -2.63
CA ARG A 64 -10.15 1.29 -1.82
C ARG A 64 -11.33 1.83 -2.65
N ASN A 65 -11.07 2.61 -3.69
CA ASN A 65 -12.08 3.24 -4.54
C ASN A 65 -12.55 2.35 -5.70
N LEU A 66 -11.86 1.24 -5.95
CA LEU A 66 -12.22 0.27 -6.99
C LEU A 66 -13.18 -0.80 -6.45
N ASP A 67 -13.97 -1.37 -7.35
CA ASP A 67 -14.91 -2.44 -7.02
C ASP A 67 -14.17 -3.69 -6.52
N ARG A 68 -14.52 -4.12 -5.31
CA ARG A 68 -13.81 -5.20 -4.62
C ARG A 68 -13.98 -6.55 -5.32
N GLU A 69 -15.15 -6.85 -5.86
CA GLU A 69 -15.42 -8.14 -6.52
C GLU A 69 -14.61 -8.27 -7.82
N ILE A 70 -14.47 -7.15 -8.56
CA ILE A 70 -13.65 -7.13 -9.77
C ILE A 70 -12.17 -7.23 -9.42
N MET A 71 -11.72 -6.48 -8.41
CA MET A 71 -10.33 -6.48 -8.00
C MET A 71 -9.85 -7.81 -7.41
N GLN A 72 -10.75 -8.63 -6.88
CA GLN A 72 -10.42 -10.00 -6.42
C GLN A 72 -10.03 -10.95 -7.56
N LYS A 73 -10.27 -10.60 -8.84
CA LYS A 73 -9.79 -11.36 -9.99
C LYS A 73 -8.28 -11.19 -10.23
N ILE A 74 -7.69 -10.16 -9.65
CA ILE A 74 -6.23 -9.97 -9.67
C ILE A 74 -5.59 -10.99 -8.74
N THR A 75 -4.64 -11.73 -9.26
CA THR A 75 -4.06 -12.89 -8.54
C THR A 75 -3.11 -12.49 -7.43
N THR A 76 -2.32 -11.44 -7.64
CA THR A 76 -1.34 -10.97 -6.65
C THR A 76 -0.89 -9.54 -6.94
N ILE A 77 -0.40 -8.87 -5.90
CA ILE A 77 0.33 -7.60 -5.98
C ILE A 77 1.79 -7.90 -5.62
N LEU A 78 2.70 -7.63 -6.54
CA LEU A 78 4.14 -7.77 -6.37
C LEU A 78 4.73 -6.40 -6.04
N LEU A 79 5.25 -6.24 -4.84
CA LEU A 79 5.91 -5.02 -4.39
C LEU A 79 7.42 -5.18 -4.53
N PHE A 80 8.03 -4.40 -5.42
CA PHE A 80 9.47 -4.38 -5.61
C PHE A 80 10.08 -3.23 -4.82
N ASP A 81 10.80 -3.59 -3.78
CA ASP A 81 11.20 -2.66 -2.74
C ASP A 81 12.66 -2.86 -2.31
N ASP A 82 13.15 -1.92 -1.54
CA ASP A 82 14.40 -2.05 -0.80
C ASP A 82 14.19 -1.86 0.71
N ILE A 83 15.25 -1.98 1.48
CA ILE A 83 15.17 -1.86 2.95
C ILE A 83 14.73 -0.49 3.46
N HIS A 84 14.74 0.54 2.60
CA HIS A 84 14.46 1.92 3.00
C HIS A 84 12.96 2.27 2.95
N THR A 85 12.19 1.63 2.09
CA THR A 85 10.78 1.97 1.85
C THR A 85 9.79 0.91 2.32
N VAL A 86 10.24 -0.32 2.60
CA VAL A 86 9.40 -1.48 2.97
C VAL A 86 8.38 -1.21 4.08
N THR A 87 8.74 -0.39 5.07
CA THR A 87 7.85 -0.11 6.21
C THR A 87 6.60 0.66 5.79
N ALA A 88 6.73 1.62 4.85
CA ALA A 88 5.62 2.41 4.35
C ALA A 88 4.61 1.58 3.55
N TRP A 89 5.08 0.55 2.86
CA TRP A 89 4.24 -0.32 2.02
C TRP A 89 3.40 -1.36 2.78
N ARG A 90 3.73 -1.63 4.04
CA ARG A 90 2.95 -2.55 4.90
C ARG A 90 1.48 -2.16 5.07
N ILE A 91 1.15 -0.88 4.90
CA ILE A 91 -0.23 -0.40 5.00
C ILE A 91 -1.13 -1.01 3.92
N LEU A 92 -0.57 -1.40 2.76
CA LEU A 92 -1.32 -1.89 1.62
C LEU A 92 -2.17 -3.12 1.97
N GLU A 93 -1.64 -4.06 2.75
CA GLU A 93 -2.34 -5.27 3.21
C GLU A 93 -3.65 -4.97 3.96
N SER A 94 -3.78 -3.75 4.51
CA SER A 94 -5.00 -3.32 5.22
C SER A 94 -6.07 -2.73 4.29
N TYR A 95 -5.78 -2.57 3.01
CA TYR A 95 -6.66 -1.93 2.03
C TYR A 95 -7.04 -2.83 0.86
N THR A 96 -6.52 -4.04 0.79
CA THR A 96 -6.87 -5.01 -0.24
C THR A 96 -6.93 -6.42 0.33
N ASP A 97 -7.76 -7.27 -0.27
CA ASP A 97 -7.77 -8.72 -0.02
C ASP A 97 -6.92 -9.47 -1.05
N ILE A 98 -6.35 -8.76 -2.04
CA ILE A 98 -5.46 -9.37 -3.03
C ILE A 98 -4.17 -9.77 -2.29
N PRO A 99 -3.66 -11.00 -2.49
CA PRO A 99 -2.39 -11.42 -1.91
C PRO A 99 -1.26 -10.45 -2.27
N VAL A 100 -0.46 -10.02 -1.28
CA VAL A 100 0.66 -9.11 -1.47
C VAL A 100 1.96 -9.86 -1.22
N GLU A 101 2.88 -9.83 -2.19
CA GLU A 101 4.23 -10.37 -2.07
C GLU A 101 5.25 -9.24 -2.07
N HIS A 102 6.05 -9.12 -1.01
CA HIS A 102 7.18 -8.19 -0.94
C HIS A 102 8.44 -8.83 -1.49
N ILE A 103 8.99 -8.26 -2.55
CA ILE A 103 10.22 -8.71 -3.21
C ILE A 103 11.33 -7.71 -2.88
N MET A 104 12.14 -8.08 -1.89
CA MET A 104 13.23 -7.23 -1.44
C MET A 104 14.41 -7.27 -2.39
N THR A 105 14.96 -6.09 -2.67
CA THR A 105 16.12 -5.91 -3.52
C THR A 105 17.31 -5.45 -2.70
N GLU A 106 18.41 -6.19 -2.76
CA GLU A 106 19.65 -5.77 -2.14
C GLU A 106 20.39 -4.78 -3.04
N ARG A 107 20.91 -3.70 -2.45
CA ARG A 107 21.79 -2.74 -3.14
C ARG A 107 23.23 -3.19 -3.03
N ILE A 108 23.85 -3.51 -4.17
CA ILE A 108 25.29 -3.82 -4.22
C ILE A 108 26.12 -2.54 -4.09
N LYS A 109 25.60 -1.39 -4.58
CA LYS A 109 26.19 -0.05 -4.45
C LYS A 109 25.13 0.93 -3.99
N GLN A 110 25.50 1.88 -3.12
CA GLN A 110 24.55 2.85 -2.55
C GLN A 110 23.73 3.65 -3.58
N ASN A 111 24.29 3.86 -4.79
CA ASN A 111 23.70 4.73 -5.80
C ASN A 111 23.04 3.96 -6.98
N LYS A 112 22.89 2.64 -6.91
CA LYS A 112 22.26 1.89 -8.00
C LYS A 112 21.24 0.91 -7.45
N SER A 113 19.97 1.21 -7.68
CA SER A 113 18.87 0.28 -7.45
C SER A 113 18.92 -0.86 -8.48
N LEU A 114 18.50 -2.04 -8.07
CA LEU A 114 18.27 -3.18 -8.95
C LEU A 114 16.77 -3.52 -9.04
N VAL A 115 15.92 -2.63 -8.53
CA VAL A 115 14.45 -2.81 -8.51
C VAL A 115 13.94 -3.03 -9.93
N ASP A 116 14.30 -2.19 -10.88
CA ASP A 116 13.85 -2.28 -12.28
C ASP A 116 14.20 -3.60 -12.93
N ILE A 117 15.43 -4.08 -12.70
CA ILE A 117 15.90 -5.35 -13.25
C ILE A 117 15.14 -6.52 -12.63
N LYS A 118 14.93 -6.53 -11.31
CA LYS A 118 14.20 -7.58 -10.63
C LYS A 118 12.72 -7.57 -11.00
N LEU A 119 12.11 -6.40 -11.09
CA LEU A 119 10.72 -6.24 -11.51
C LEU A 119 10.53 -6.79 -12.93
N THR A 120 11.37 -6.37 -13.87
CA THR A 120 11.33 -6.84 -15.27
C THR A 120 11.53 -8.35 -15.35
N ALA A 121 12.52 -8.90 -14.65
CA ALA A 121 12.80 -10.34 -14.64
C ALA A 121 11.63 -11.15 -14.06
N ARG A 122 11.04 -10.68 -12.95
CA ARG A 122 9.89 -11.35 -12.33
C ARG A 122 8.64 -11.23 -13.19
N ALA A 123 8.37 -10.10 -13.82
CA ALA A 123 7.23 -9.95 -14.72
C ALA A 123 7.34 -10.91 -15.93
N CYS A 124 8.54 -11.04 -16.53
CA CYS A 124 8.78 -12.04 -17.56
C CYS A 124 8.58 -13.48 -17.05
N GLN A 125 9.02 -13.77 -15.82
CA GLN A 125 8.79 -15.07 -15.21
C GLN A 125 7.30 -15.34 -14.99
N GLU A 126 6.53 -14.37 -14.50
CA GLU A 126 5.08 -14.49 -14.33
C GLU A 126 4.39 -14.77 -15.67
N HIS A 127 4.79 -14.06 -16.73
CA HIS A 127 4.23 -14.26 -18.06
C HIS A 127 4.51 -15.65 -18.62
N TYR A 128 5.78 -16.06 -18.68
CA TYR A 128 6.16 -17.31 -19.37
C TYR A 128 5.96 -18.57 -18.52
N GLN A 129 6.11 -18.51 -17.21
CA GLN A 129 6.01 -19.68 -16.33
C GLN A 129 4.63 -19.81 -15.67
N ASN A 130 4.04 -18.70 -15.28
CA ASN A 130 2.78 -18.67 -14.55
C ASN A 130 1.58 -18.30 -15.43
N HIS A 131 1.81 -18.09 -16.73
CA HIS A 131 0.78 -17.77 -17.72
C HIS A 131 -0.03 -16.51 -17.36
N VAL A 132 0.64 -15.49 -16.82
CA VAL A 132 0.04 -14.18 -16.62
C VAL A 132 -0.06 -13.49 -17.97
N ASP A 133 -1.25 -13.11 -18.38
CA ASP A 133 -1.52 -12.46 -19.66
C ASP A 133 -1.66 -10.95 -19.54
N SER A 134 -1.82 -10.42 -18.32
CA SER A 134 -2.10 -9.00 -18.10
C SER A 134 -1.40 -8.44 -16.88
N PHE A 135 -0.81 -7.25 -17.04
CA PHE A 135 -0.06 -6.56 -15.99
C PHE A 135 -0.59 -5.15 -15.75
N VAL A 136 -0.85 -4.83 -14.49
CA VAL A 136 -1.04 -3.46 -14.03
C VAL A 136 0.29 -2.97 -13.47
N ILE A 137 0.96 -2.05 -14.17
CA ILE A 137 2.23 -1.47 -13.73
C ILE A 137 1.93 -0.21 -12.92
N VAL A 138 2.43 -0.16 -11.70
CA VAL A 138 2.35 1.01 -10.82
C VAL A 138 3.74 1.62 -10.74
N SER A 139 4.05 2.52 -11.63
CA SER A 139 5.27 3.31 -11.69
C SER A 139 5.15 4.46 -12.68
N SER A 140 5.82 5.57 -12.38
CA SER A 140 5.93 6.72 -13.28
C SER A 140 7.28 6.77 -14.02
N ASP A 141 8.11 5.73 -13.87
CA ASP A 141 9.43 5.66 -14.47
C ASP A 141 9.33 5.17 -15.93
N SER A 142 10.01 5.87 -16.84
CA SER A 142 10.08 5.53 -18.26
C SER A 142 10.86 4.24 -18.56
N ASP A 143 11.70 3.78 -17.63
CA ASP A 143 12.53 2.60 -17.83
C ASP A 143 11.71 1.32 -17.99
N TYR A 144 10.46 1.30 -17.47
CA TYR A 144 9.52 0.18 -17.67
C TYR A 144 8.97 0.05 -19.10
N TRP A 145 9.23 1.02 -19.98
CA TRP A 145 8.94 0.85 -21.40
C TRP A 145 9.67 -0.36 -21.99
N GLY A 146 10.86 -0.64 -21.49
CA GLY A 146 11.64 -1.85 -21.87
C GLY A 146 10.89 -3.15 -21.56
N LEU A 147 10.24 -3.25 -20.40
CA LEU A 147 9.40 -4.39 -20.03
C LEU A 147 8.19 -4.52 -20.99
N ILE A 148 7.45 -3.43 -21.16
CA ILE A 148 6.24 -3.40 -21.98
C ILE A 148 6.55 -3.86 -23.42
N SER A 149 7.62 -3.33 -24.00
CA SER A 149 8.02 -3.67 -25.36
C SER A 149 8.57 -5.09 -25.53
N SER A 150 9.01 -5.72 -24.42
CA SER A 150 9.57 -7.08 -24.42
C SER A 150 8.53 -8.18 -24.29
N LEU A 151 7.29 -7.85 -23.95
CA LEU A 151 6.18 -8.79 -23.78
C LEU A 151 5.00 -8.43 -24.71
N PRO A 152 5.17 -8.58 -26.03
CA PRO A 152 4.17 -8.15 -27.02
C PRO A 152 2.85 -8.94 -26.94
N ASP A 153 2.86 -10.11 -26.32
CA ASP A 153 1.69 -10.98 -26.17
C ASP A 153 0.97 -10.75 -24.83
N ALA A 154 1.47 -9.84 -23.99
CA ALA A 154 0.83 -9.45 -22.73
C ALA A 154 0.09 -8.12 -22.88
N ASP A 155 -1.01 -7.98 -22.15
CA ASP A 155 -1.75 -6.74 -22.03
C ASP A 155 -1.24 -5.90 -20.85
N PHE A 156 -1.21 -4.58 -21.02
CA PHE A 156 -0.73 -3.64 -20.01
C PHE A 156 -1.72 -2.55 -19.69
N LEU A 157 -1.81 -2.21 -18.41
CA LEU A 157 -2.42 -1.00 -17.87
C LEU A 157 -1.39 -0.32 -16.97
N VAL A 158 -1.22 1.00 -17.07
CA VAL A 158 -0.19 1.72 -16.28
C VAL A 158 -0.85 2.73 -15.36
N MET A 159 -0.52 2.68 -14.07
CA MET A 159 -0.95 3.66 -13.06
C MET A 159 0.24 4.56 -12.73
N ILE A 160 0.10 5.84 -13.03
CA ILE A 160 1.15 6.85 -12.91
C ILE A 160 0.78 7.95 -11.90
N GLU A 161 1.75 8.75 -11.51
CA GLU A 161 1.54 9.96 -10.73
C GLU A 161 1.73 11.20 -11.61
N HIS A 162 0.88 12.22 -11.44
CA HIS A 162 0.85 13.41 -12.29
C HIS A 162 2.21 14.09 -12.43
N GLU A 163 2.87 14.34 -11.30
CA GLU A 163 4.09 15.12 -11.24
C GLU A 163 5.37 14.32 -11.55
N LYS A 164 5.28 12.99 -11.55
CA LYS A 164 6.45 12.11 -11.72
C LYS A 164 6.60 11.59 -13.14
N CYS A 165 5.50 11.44 -13.89
CA CYS A 165 5.54 10.88 -15.23
C CYS A 165 5.79 11.94 -16.29
N GLY A 166 6.87 11.79 -17.03
CA GLY A 166 7.24 12.69 -18.13
C GLY A 166 6.32 12.61 -19.36
N PRO A 167 6.30 13.65 -20.21
CA PRO A 167 5.45 13.68 -21.41
C PRO A 167 5.81 12.58 -22.41
N ASP A 168 7.07 12.21 -22.52
CA ASP A 168 7.55 11.20 -23.49
C ASP A 168 6.97 9.82 -23.18
N MET A 169 6.91 9.44 -21.89
CA MET A 169 6.30 8.17 -21.46
C MET A 169 4.80 8.16 -21.76
N LYS A 170 4.09 9.24 -21.48
CA LYS A 170 2.66 9.38 -21.79
C LYS A 170 2.40 9.26 -23.29
N ALA A 171 3.22 9.89 -24.11
CA ALA A 171 3.12 9.80 -25.57
C ALA A 171 3.37 8.36 -26.04
N ALA A 172 4.40 7.69 -25.52
CA ALA A 172 4.69 6.31 -25.88
C ALA A 172 3.56 5.34 -25.53
N LEU A 173 2.95 5.49 -24.34
CA LEU A 173 1.79 4.69 -23.93
C LEU A 173 0.60 4.93 -24.85
N ALA A 174 0.32 6.21 -25.21
CA ALA A 174 -0.75 6.58 -26.10
C ALA A 174 -0.55 6.00 -27.50
N ASP A 175 0.65 6.12 -28.07
CA ASP A 175 1.00 5.61 -29.40
C ASP A 175 0.88 4.08 -29.47
N ALA A 176 1.19 3.40 -28.38
CA ALA A 176 1.04 1.95 -28.25
C ALA A 176 -0.42 1.52 -27.98
N GLY A 177 -1.34 2.46 -27.72
CA GLY A 177 -2.73 2.17 -27.33
C GLY A 177 -2.84 1.51 -25.94
N ILE A 178 -1.89 1.77 -25.05
CA ILE A 178 -1.89 1.29 -23.68
C ILE A 178 -2.63 2.29 -22.80
N PHE A 179 -3.65 1.80 -22.10
CA PHE A 179 -4.39 2.63 -21.17
C PHE A 179 -3.53 2.98 -19.96
N TYR A 180 -3.52 4.24 -19.57
CA TYR A 180 -2.95 4.68 -18.31
C TYR A 180 -3.92 5.57 -17.54
N CYS A 181 -3.78 5.60 -16.21
CA CYS A 181 -4.55 6.46 -15.32
C CYS A 181 -3.67 7.04 -14.22
N TYR A 182 -4.17 8.07 -13.55
CA TYR A 182 -3.46 8.75 -12.48
C TYR A 182 -3.91 8.24 -11.11
N LEU A 183 -2.96 7.80 -10.29
CA LEU A 183 -3.20 7.46 -8.88
C LEU A 183 -3.75 8.66 -8.09
N ASP A 184 -3.33 9.88 -8.49
CA ASP A 184 -3.74 11.13 -7.86
C ASP A 184 -5.27 11.33 -7.93
N ASP A 185 -5.93 10.85 -8.99
CA ASP A 185 -7.37 11.00 -9.18
C ASP A 185 -8.20 10.22 -8.13
N PHE A 186 -7.61 9.18 -7.52
CA PHE A 186 -8.22 8.38 -6.47
C PHE A 186 -7.90 8.87 -5.06
N TYR A 187 -6.92 9.78 -4.92
CA TYR A 187 -6.34 10.15 -3.65
C TYR A 187 -7.04 11.34 -2.98
N SER A 188 -7.96 12.01 -3.65
CA SER A 188 -8.61 13.19 -3.14
C SER A 188 -9.60 12.89 -1.99
N GLY A 189 -9.47 13.64 -0.90
CA GLY A 189 -10.43 13.69 0.19
C GLY A 189 -10.28 12.66 1.33
N ASN A 190 -9.62 11.51 1.11
CA ASN A 190 -9.49 10.43 2.13
C ASN A 190 -8.04 10.12 2.53
N SER A 191 -7.10 10.91 2.09
CA SER A 191 -5.67 10.67 2.33
C SER A 191 -5.25 10.77 3.78
N GLU A 192 -5.82 11.72 4.50
CA GLU A 192 -5.51 11.94 5.92
C GLU A 192 -5.91 10.72 6.78
N ASP A 193 -7.04 10.09 6.50
CA ASP A 193 -7.47 8.88 7.21
C ASP A 193 -6.54 7.70 6.94
N ILE A 194 -6.04 7.54 5.71
CA ILE A 194 -5.10 6.48 5.35
C ILE A 194 -3.77 6.68 6.06
N LYS A 195 -3.22 7.89 6.01
CA LYS A 195 -1.97 8.25 6.71
C LYS A 195 -2.10 8.10 8.22
N LYS A 196 -3.20 8.58 8.80
CA LYS A 196 -3.50 8.43 10.22
C LYS A 196 -3.57 6.97 10.63
N LYS A 197 -4.24 6.12 9.85
CA LYS A 197 -4.30 4.67 10.11
C LYS A 197 -2.91 4.04 10.05
N ALA A 198 -2.09 4.38 9.05
CA ALA A 198 -0.72 3.89 8.94
C ALA A 198 0.13 4.28 10.16
N LEU A 199 0.03 5.55 10.59
CA LEU A 199 0.73 6.05 11.76
C LEU A 199 0.34 5.29 13.03
N PHE A 200 -0.97 5.10 13.27
CA PHE A 200 -1.43 4.33 14.42
C PHE A 200 -0.95 2.88 14.37
N GLN A 201 -1.00 2.22 13.21
CA GLN A 201 -0.54 0.85 13.08
C GLN A 201 0.95 0.71 13.41
N GLU A 202 1.78 1.66 12.96
CA GLU A 202 3.21 1.64 13.26
C GLU A 202 3.48 1.96 14.73
N MET A 203 2.75 2.89 15.33
CA MET A 203 2.83 3.16 16.77
C MET A 203 2.45 1.92 17.59
N TYR A 204 1.39 1.20 17.24
CA TYR A 204 1.02 -0.04 17.93
C TYR A 204 2.08 -1.12 17.78
N ARG A 205 2.65 -1.31 16.58
CA ARG A 205 3.77 -2.26 16.39
C ARG A 205 4.96 -1.92 17.26
N TRP A 206 5.29 -0.64 17.35
CA TRP A 206 6.38 -0.18 18.20
C TRP A 206 6.09 -0.44 19.68
N ILE A 207 4.87 -0.16 20.15
CA ILE A 207 4.43 -0.44 21.51
C ILE A 207 4.54 -1.94 21.79
N ASP A 208 3.97 -2.78 20.93
CA ASP A 208 3.97 -4.24 21.10
C ASP A 208 5.39 -4.83 21.09
N SER A 209 6.31 -4.24 20.34
CA SER A 209 7.71 -4.70 20.28
C SER A 209 8.57 -4.22 21.45
N THR A 210 8.19 -3.11 22.10
CA THR A 210 9.04 -2.41 23.08
C THR A 210 8.50 -2.55 24.50
N VAL A 211 7.17 -2.58 24.68
CA VAL A 211 6.53 -2.60 25.98
C VAL A 211 6.11 -4.01 26.37
N HIS A 212 6.98 -4.73 27.06
CA HIS A 212 6.68 -6.03 27.64
C HIS A 212 6.37 -5.90 29.13
N LEU A 213 5.25 -5.30 29.48
CA LEU A 213 4.80 -5.22 30.87
C LEU A 213 3.84 -6.37 31.19
N ASN A 214 4.33 -7.38 31.94
CA ASN A 214 3.45 -8.36 32.55
C ASN A 214 2.95 -7.83 33.89
N VAL A 215 1.71 -7.44 33.93
CA VAL A 215 1.09 -6.84 35.11
C VAL A 215 0.97 -7.83 36.28
N ASN A 216 0.81 -9.12 35.99
CA ASN A 216 0.81 -10.15 37.05
C ASN A 216 2.19 -10.31 37.68
N ASP A 217 3.26 -10.34 36.85
CA ASP A 217 4.63 -10.43 37.37
C ASP A 217 4.99 -9.20 38.19
N MET A 218 4.55 -8.02 37.76
CA MET A 218 4.70 -6.77 38.53
C MET A 218 3.99 -6.87 39.89
N PHE A 219 2.76 -7.36 39.90
CA PHE A 219 1.99 -7.52 41.15
C PHE A 219 2.61 -8.58 42.08
N ASP A 220 3.03 -9.72 41.54
CA ASP A 220 3.72 -10.76 42.31
C ASP A 220 5.06 -10.26 42.86
N ALA A 221 5.81 -9.46 42.13
CA ALA A 221 7.02 -8.83 42.61
C ALA A 221 6.74 -7.85 43.77
N ALA A 222 5.68 -7.04 43.62
CA ALA A 222 5.25 -6.11 44.67
C ALA A 222 4.85 -6.85 45.95
N LEU A 223 4.08 -7.93 45.87
CA LEU A 223 3.72 -8.76 47.03
C LEU A 223 4.96 -9.35 47.72
N ARG A 224 5.89 -9.90 46.93
CA ARG A 224 7.16 -10.43 47.48
C ARG A 224 7.98 -9.35 48.19
N ASN A 225 8.13 -8.20 47.57
CA ASN A 225 8.96 -7.10 48.08
C ASN A 225 8.37 -6.47 49.36
N THR A 226 7.04 -6.42 49.47
CA THR A 226 6.32 -5.88 50.62
C THR A 226 6.07 -6.93 51.71
N ARG A 227 6.28 -8.22 51.39
CA ARG A 227 5.93 -9.37 52.27
C ARG A 227 4.45 -9.40 52.63
N ILE A 228 3.59 -8.86 51.78
CA ILE A 228 2.14 -8.91 51.95
C ILE A 228 1.65 -10.24 51.38
N GLU A 229 0.93 -10.99 52.21
CA GLU A 229 0.24 -12.22 51.80
C GLU A 229 -1.21 -11.89 51.47
N MET A 230 -1.68 -12.38 50.33
CA MET A 230 -3.07 -12.26 49.88
C MET A 230 -3.61 -13.62 49.46
N SER A 231 -4.81 -13.94 49.92
CA SER A 231 -5.55 -15.08 49.41
C SER A 231 -5.89 -14.88 47.91
N PRO A 232 -6.19 -15.95 47.18
CA PRO A 232 -6.59 -15.83 45.76
C PRO A 232 -7.79 -14.88 45.52
N SER A 233 -8.72 -14.81 46.48
CA SER A 233 -9.87 -13.91 46.42
C SER A 233 -9.48 -12.45 46.57
N GLU A 234 -8.60 -12.14 47.53
CA GLU A 234 -8.10 -10.77 47.76
C GLU A 234 -7.24 -10.29 46.58
N ARG A 235 -6.40 -11.16 46.02
CA ARG A 235 -5.62 -10.86 44.79
C ARG A 235 -6.53 -10.47 43.64
N LYS A 236 -7.59 -11.26 43.42
CA LYS A 236 -8.56 -10.97 42.35
C LYS A 236 -9.28 -9.63 42.57
N GLN A 237 -9.70 -9.34 43.81
CA GLN A 237 -10.36 -8.06 44.13
C GLN A 237 -9.41 -6.88 43.96
N PHE A 238 -8.15 -7.01 44.38
CA PHE A 238 -7.15 -5.96 44.22
C PHE A 238 -6.88 -5.70 42.72
N PHE A 239 -6.72 -6.77 41.93
CA PHE A 239 -6.53 -6.68 40.51
C PHE A 239 -7.68 -5.93 39.83
N GLU A 240 -8.92 -6.34 40.09
CA GLU A 240 -10.10 -5.70 39.48
C GLU A 240 -10.26 -4.23 39.89
N ARG A 241 -9.92 -3.86 41.10
CA ARG A 241 -10.08 -2.49 41.61
C ARG A 241 -8.98 -1.53 41.11
N HIS A 242 -7.74 -1.97 41.14
CA HIS A 242 -6.59 -1.08 41.04
C HIS A 242 -5.75 -1.31 39.79
N ILE A 243 -5.54 -2.57 39.42
CA ILE A 243 -4.61 -2.92 38.34
C ILE A 243 -5.31 -2.85 36.97
N LYS A 244 -6.52 -3.42 36.86
CA LYS A 244 -7.31 -3.42 35.60
C LYS A 244 -7.62 -2.02 35.09
N HIS A 245 -7.67 -1.05 35.96
CA HIS A 245 -7.96 0.35 35.64
C HIS A 245 -6.72 1.24 35.64
N MET A 246 -5.55 0.64 35.48
CA MET A 246 -4.32 1.37 35.31
C MET A 246 -4.40 2.27 34.08
N THR A 247 -3.95 3.51 34.21
CA THR A 247 -3.95 4.49 33.14
C THR A 247 -2.52 4.82 32.71
N LEU A 248 -2.36 5.07 31.42
CA LEU A 248 -1.12 5.54 30.84
C LEU A 248 -1.23 7.05 30.66
N GLN A 249 -0.26 7.78 31.19
CA GLN A 249 -0.13 9.23 31.03
C GLN A 249 1.14 9.54 30.27
N VAL A 250 1.09 10.59 29.44
CA VAL A 250 2.25 11.11 28.72
C VAL A 250 2.52 12.50 29.24
N ASP A 251 3.74 12.77 29.71
CA ASP A 251 4.14 14.09 30.15
C ASP A 251 4.51 15.01 28.95
N GLU A 252 4.74 16.30 29.24
CA GLU A 252 5.08 17.30 28.22
C GLU A 252 6.38 16.99 27.44
N SER A 253 7.25 16.18 28.02
CA SER A 253 8.49 15.72 27.39
C SER A 253 8.33 14.42 26.59
N GLY A 254 7.11 13.87 26.53
CA GLY A 254 6.81 12.62 25.84
C GLY A 254 7.13 11.34 26.63
N ASN A 255 7.49 11.45 27.92
CA ASN A 255 7.71 10.26 28.74
C ASN A 255 6.39 9.63 29.18
N VAL A 256 6.35 8.30 29.14
CA VAL A 256 5.19 7.52 29.54
C VAL A 256 5.26 7.14 31.00
N ARG A 257 4.18 7.39 31.73
CA ARG A 257 4.00 6.96 33.13
C ARG A 257 2.75 6.10 33.24
N LEU A 258 2.86 5.03 34.02
CA LEU A 258 1.73 4.18 34.34
C LEU A 258 1.25 4.54 35.75
N GLU A 259 0.00 4.86 35.89
CA GLU A 259 -0.62 5.16 37.19
C GLU A 259 -1.67 4.13 37.54
N LEU A 260 -1.55 3.60 38.77
CA LEU A 260 -2.58 2.78 39.38
C LEU A 260 -3.73 3.67 39.85
N LYS A 261 -4.97 3.23 39.67
CA LYS A 261 -6.12 3.92 40.24
C LYS A 261 -6.01 3.85 41.78
N ARG A 262 -5.72 4.98 42.41
CA ARG A 262 -5.80 5.13 43.85
C ARG A 262 -7.29 5.19 44.22
N GLY A 263 -7.75 4.23 44.99
CA GLY A 263 -9.14 4.16 45.48
C GLY A 263 -9.51 5.33 46.38
#